data_78d4458c2c810059fc319b81f8358cc4
#
_entry.id   78d4458c2c810059fc319b81f8358cc4
#
_cell.length_a   1.000
_cell.length_b   1.000
_cell.length_c   1.000
_cell.angle_alpha   90.00
_cell.angle_beta   90.00
_cell.angle_gamma   90.00
#
_symmetry.space_group_name_H-M   'P 1'
#
loop_
_entity.id
_entity.type
_entity.pdbx_description
1 polymer ?
#
loop_
_entity_poly.entity_id
_entity_poly.type
_entity_poly.pdbx_seq_one_letter_code
_entity_poly.pdbx_strand_id
1 'polypeptide(L)'
;MQLSSDRSSYCLNSNLADNSVVCLMAPTASGKTALAYELYDTGCYELISVDSALIYRDMNIGTAKPTTAELVRYPHHLVNIINPMQSYSVAEFVSDVARLIDQCHKNGKIPLLVGGTMMYYMALIDGLSPVPDSDDDVRARVEQWRQDEGINALYDYLEKVDSISHKRLHATDTQRITRAVEVYLQTNIPISDWQQKPKEALAHNSNQQWHVLAVMPERPWLHERIEQRLDIMWNEGLVTEVVRLLEQYSLTPNLPSMRCVGYRQVLEYLVRINHPIFEQPHLDKAQFYDAFPQLEAANTSRIKQDIIAQALSQSSTLSSQTEALACQQMQNKALYATRQLAKRQYTWLRKLTQLAGESDATSNARTTSSRLSDDNKHITDDVTIKTFATMAQVRNYLY
;
A
#
# COMPACT_ATOMS: atom_id res chain seq x y z
N MET A 1 12.50 24.10 45.25
CA MET A 1 12.42 22.66 45.33
C MET A 1 12.21 22.15 43.88
N GLN A 2 13.33 21.83 43.21
CA GLN A 2 13.35 21.37 41.83
C GLN A 2 12.91 19.90 41.80
N LEU A 3 11.81 19.62 41.13
CA LEU A 3 11.45 18.26 40.74
C LEU A 3 12.34 17.87 39.57
N SER A 4 13.44 17.18 39.88
CA SER A 4 14.21 16.44 38.88
C SER A 4 13.33 15.33 38.34
N SER A 5 12.96 15.45 37.09
CA SER A 5 12.21 14.43 36.34
C SER A 5 13.09 13.20 36.16
N ASP A 6 12.88 12.18 36.93
CA ASP A 6 13.31 10.81 36.66
C ASP A 6 12.59 10.28 35.43
N ARG A 7 13.05 10.65 34.24
CA ARG A 7 12.54 10.19 32.92
C ARG A 7 13.34 9.03 32.34
N SER A 8 14.35 8.49 33.05
CA SER A 8 15.31 7.56 32.44
C SER A 8 15.09 6.07 32.71
N SER A 9 14.02 5.66 33.42
CA SER A 9 13.95 4.28 33.92
C SER A 9 13.15 3.29 33.04
N TYR A 10 12.46 3.71 32.00
CA TYR A 10 11.57 2.83 31.21
C TYR A 10 12.11 2.34 29.88
N CYS A 11 13.15 2.96 29.31
CA CYS A 11 13.75 2.53 28.04
C CYS A 11 15.10 1.82 28.21
N LEU A 12 15.46 1.39 29.41
CA LEU A 12 16.79 0.84 29.76
C LEU A 12 17.13 -0.50 29.07
N ASN A 13 16.21 -1.12 28.35
CA ASN A 13 16.45 -2.38 27.63
C ASN A 13 16.56 -2.26 26.10
N SER A 14 16.50 -1.08 25.52
CA SER A 14 16.76 -0.94 24.09
C SER A 14 18.22 -0.56 23.86
N ASN A 15 18.94 -1.35 23.06
CA ASN A 15 20.27 -1.02 22.56
C ASN A 15 20.24 0.15 21.55
N LEU A 16 19.16 0.93 21.52
CA LEU A 16 18.92 1.99 20.54
C LEU A 16 19.10 3.37 21.19
N ALA A 17 19.71 4.28 20.43
CA ALA A 17 19.88 5.67 20.86
C ALA A 17 18.54 6.44 20.82
N ASP A 18 18.44 7.53 21.59
CA ASP A 18 17.21 8.35 21.69
C ASP A 18 16.78 8.99 20.36
N ASN A 19 17.73 9.16 19.42
CA ASN A 19 17.47 9.67 18.06
C ASN A 19 17.17 8.57 17.02
N SER A 20 16.92 7.34 17.49
CA SER A 20 16.65 6.21 16.59
C SER A 20 15.28 6.32 15.95
N VAL A 21 15.18 5.83 14.70
CA VAL A 21 13.95 5.61 13.94
C VAL A 21 13.91 4.13 13.55
N VAL A 22 12.89 3.40 13.96
CA VAL A 22 12.77 1.96 13.69
C VAL A 22 11.73 1.70 12.60
N CYS A 23 12.12 1.01 11.53
CA CYS A 23 11.25 0.57 10.45
C CYS A 23 11.02 -0.94 10.53
N LEU A 24 9.81 -1.38 10.89
CA LEU A 24 9.41 -2.78 10.86
C LEU A 24 8.69 -3.11 9.55
N MET A 25 9.44 -3.60 8.60
CA MET A 25 9.01 -3.87 7.24
C MET A 25 8.73 -5.35 7.03
N ALA A 26 7.51 -5.70 6.67
CA ALA A 26 7.15 -7.08 6.42
C ALA A 26 5.93 -7.18 5.49
N PRO A 27 5.76 -8.31 4.77
CA PRO A 27 4.59 -8.55 3.95
C PRO A 27 3.30 -8.54 4.78
N THR A 28 2.16 -8.41 4.08
CA THR A 28 0.85 -8.62 4.73
C THR A 28 0.78 -10.02 5.36
N ALA A 29 0.00 -10.19 6.41
CA ALA A 29 -0.18 -11.44 7.18
C ALA A 29 1.09 -11.99 7.88
N SER A 30 2.19 -11.24 7.97
CA SER A 30 3.45 -11.70 8.61
C SER A 30 3.46 -11.64 10.15
N GLY A 31 2.45 -11.02 10.78
CA GLY A 31 2.39 -10.88 12.25
C GLY A 31 3.05 -9.61 12.80
N LYS A 32 3.43 -8.64 11.95
CA LYS A 32 4.09 -7.39 12.36
C LYS A 32 3.30 -6.57 13.40
N THR A 33 1.96 -6.59 13.33
CA THR A 33 1.10 -5.83 14.25
C THR A 33 1.23 -6.32 15.70
N ALA A 34 1.28 -7.64 15.90
CA ALA A 34 1.46 -8.21 17.23
C ALA A 34 2.79 -7.78 17.87
N LEU A 35 3.89 -7.84 17.10
CA LEU A 35 5.19 -7.37 17.57
C LEU A 35 5.20 -5.86 17.85
N ALA A 36 4.52 -5.07 17.01
CA ALA A 36 4.41 -3.63 17.22
C ALA A 36 3.68 -3.29 18.55
N TYR A 37 2.64 -4.06 18.90
CA TYR A 37 1.94 -3.90 20.19
C TYR A 37 2.84 -4.26 21.37
N GLU A 38 3.58 -5.37 21.28
CA GLU A 38 4.55 -5.73 22.32
C GLU A 38 5.61 -4.63 22.54
N LEU A 39 6.13 -4.06 21.45
CA LEU A 39 7.09 -2.95 21.53
C LEU A 39 6.46 -1.68 22.11
N TYR A 40 5.22 -1.37 21.74
CA TYR A 40 4.49 -0.23 22.31
C TYR A 40 4.28 -0.38 23.82
N ASP A 41 3.94 -1.59 24.29
CA ASP A 41 3.72 -1.89 25.72
C ASP A 41 5.02 -1.71 26.56
N THR A 42 6.19 -1.65 25.95
CA THR A 42 7.45 -1.27 26.65
C THR A 42 7.46 0.20 27.08
N GLY A 43 6.57 1.01 26.53
CA GLY A 43 6.52 2.44 26.79
C GLY A 43 7.58 3.27 26.05
N CYS A 44 8.45 2.65 25.25
CA CYS A 44 9.53 3.33 24.52
C CYS A 44 9.12 3.82 23.12
N TYR A 45 8.12 3.22 22.51
CA TYR A 45 7.79 3.45 21.10
C TYR A 45 6.46 4.17 20.91
N GLU A 46 6.38 4.97 19.86
CA GLU A 46 5.12 5.46 19.25
C GLU A 46 4.94 4.82 17.86
N LEU A 47 3.71 4.41 17.55
CA LEU A 47 3.41 3.65 16.33
C LEU A 47 3.03 4.60 15.19
N ILE A 48 3.72 4.47 14.05
CA ILE A 48 3.41 5.17 12.81
C ILE A 48 3.10 4.12 11.74
N SER A 49 1.88 4.17 11.19
CA SER A 49 1.45 3.23 10.15
C SER A 49 2.10 3.57 8.80
N VAL A 50 2.72 2.56 8.17
CA VAL A 50 3.27 2.65 6.81
C VAL A 50 2.42 1.77 5.88
N ASP A 51 1.15 2.14 5.78
CA ASP A 51 0.17 1.39 4.99
C ASP A 51 -0.75 2.34 4.22
N SER A 52 -0.82 2.18 2.90
CA SER A 52 -1.60 3.03 2.01
C SER A 52 -3.11 2.72 1.99
N ALA A 53 -3.56 1.73 2.77
CA ALA A 53 -4.98 1.39 2.88
C ALA A 53 -5.55 1.71 4.27
N LEU A 54 -4.77 1.62 5.34
CA LEU A 54 -5.20 1.95 6.70
C LEU A 54 -5.52 3.43 6.91
N ILE A 55 -5.06 4.30 6.00
CA ILE A 55 -5.33 5.74 6.02
C ILE A 55 -6.80 6.09 5.83
N TYR A 56 -7.57 5.24 5.14
CA TYR A 56 -8.97 5.49 4.82
C TYR A 56 -9.90 5.21 6.00
N ARG A 57 -10.76 6.16 6.34
CA ARG A 57 -11.87 5.95 7.30
C ARG A 57 -12.83 4.90 6.75
N ASP A 58 -13.50 4.18 7.63
CA ASP A 58 -14.56 3.20 7.34
C ASP A 58 -14.16 1.98 6.49
N MET A 59 -12.93 1.95 5.99
CA MET A 59 -12.32 0.78 5.36
C MET A 59 -11.59 -0.04 6.43
N ASN A 60 -12.30 -0.96 7.10
CA ASN A 60 -11.81 -1.64 8.31
C ASN A 60 -11.47 -3.11 8.06
N ILE A 61 -12.46 -3.89 7.59
CA ILE A 61 -12.33 -5.34 7.41
C ILE A 61 -11.32 -5.65 6.30
N GLY A 62 -11.55 -5.10 5.09
CA GLY A 62 -10.73 -5.41 3.91
C GLY A 62 -9.29 -4.89 4.00
N THR A 63 -9.01 -3.94 4.87
CA THR A 63 -7.64 -3.46 5.15
C THR A 63 -6.98 -4.20 6.32
N ALA A 64 -7.72 -5.05 7.04
CA ALA A 64 -7.32 -5.64 8.32
C ALA A 64 -6.87 -4.57 9.32
N LYS A 65 -7.61 -3.48 9.39
CA LYS A 65 -7.36 -2.38 10.32
C LYS A 65 -7.51 -2.87 11.75
N PRO A 66 -6.66 -2.41 12.69
CA PRO A 66 -6.90 -2.63 14.10
C PRO A 66 -8.31 -2.15 14.50
N THR A 67 -8.97 -2.90 15.35
CA THR A 67 -10.30 -2.55 15.89
C THR A 67 -10.25 -1.23 16.64
N THR A 68 -11.41 -0.59 16.84
CA THR A 68 -11.49 0.64 17.64
C THR A 68 -10.91 0.45 19.04
N ALA A 69 -11.14 -0.69 19.67
CA ALA A 69 -10.58 -1.01 20.98
C ALA A 69 -9.05 -1.13 20.96
N GLU A 70 -8.50 -1.75 19.91
CA GLU A 70 -7.04 -1.83 19.72
C GLU A 70 -6.45 -0.45 19.42
N LEU A 71 -7.09 0.40 18.61
CA LEU A 71 -6.61 1.75 18.32
C LEU A 71 -6.65 2.67 19.55
N VAL A 72 -7.58 2.45 20.49
CA VAL A 72 -7.60 3.14 21.78
C VAL A 72 -6.43 2.70 22.66
N ARG A 73 -6.13 1.39 22.71
CA ARG A 73 -5.04 0.84 23.51
C ARG A 73 -3.66 1.08 22.88
N TYR A 74 -3.57 0.97 21.55
CA TYR A 74 -2.37 1.11 20.76
C TYR A 74 -2.58 2.18 19.68
N PRO A 75 -2.52 3.46 20.03
CA PRO A 75 -2.70 4.55 19.07
C PRO A 75 -1.68 4.45 17.94
N HIS A 76 -2.17 4.53 16.71
CA HIS A 76 -1.35 4.56 15.51
C HIS A 76 -1.53 5.90 14.81
N HIS A 77 -0.43 6.59 14.56
CA HIS A 77 -0.44 7.70 13.61
C HIS A 77 -0.69 7.21 12.18
N LEU A 78 -1.28 8.03 11.34
CA LEU A 78 -1.59 7.76 9.93
C LEU A 78 -2.60 6.60 9.71
N VAL A 79 -3.52 6.41 10.64
CA VAL A 79 -4.69 5.54 10.51
C VAL A 79 -5.95 6.41 10.56
N ASN A 80 -6.94 6.16 9.68
CA ASN A 80 -8.20 6.92 9.61
C ASN A 80 -8.03 8.43 9.37
N ILE A 81 -7.06 8.85 8.57
CA ILE A 81 -6.74 10.27 8.37
C ILE A 81 -7.55 10.92 7.24
N ILE A 82 -7.96 10.17 6.22
CA ILE A 82 -8.73 10.66 5.07
C ILE A 82 -10.00 9.84 4.85
N ASN A 83 -10.96 10.37 4.08
CA ASN A 83 -12.11 9.58 3.63
C ASN A 83 -11.79 8.81 2.33
N PRO A 84 -12.58 7.77 1.97
CA PRO A 84 -12.32 6.94 0.80
C PRO A 84 -12.36 7.64 -0.56
N MET A 85 -12.91 8.86 -0.63
CA MET A 85 -12.97 9.66 -1.86
C MET A 85 -11.68 10.47 -2.11
N GLN A 86 -10.82 10.59 -1.10
CA GLN A 86 -9.60 11.39 -1.16
C GLN A 86 -8.41 10.55 -1.62
N SER A 87 -7.42 11.23 -2.16
CA SER A 87 -6.10 10.67 -2.47
C SER A 87 -5.09 11.09 -1.41
N TYR A 88 -4.05 10.28 -1.23
CA TYR A 88 -2.93 10.58 -0.34
C TYR A 88 -1.64 10.20 -1.05
N SER A 89 -0.82 11.18 -1.32
CA SER A 89 0.40 11.02 -2.10
C SER A 89 1.57 10.51 -1.25
N VAL A 90 2.60 10.00 -1.91
CA VAL A 90 3.85 9.61 -1.25
C VAL A 90 4.55 10.84 -0.64
N ALA A 91 4.45 12.00 -1.27
CA ALA A 91 5.04 13.25 -0.76
C ALA A 91 4.36 13.72 0.53
N GLU A 92 3.01 13.69 0.59
CA GLU A 92 2.26 13.95 1.83
C GLU A 92 2.66 12.97 2.94
N PHE A 93 2.78 11.67 2.61
CA PHE A 93 3.23 10.66 3.56
C PHE A 93 4.63 10.99 4.13
N VAL A 94 5.60 11.32 3.28
CA VAL A 94 6.97 11.67 3.71
C VAL A 94 6.96 12.91 4.61
N SER A 95 6.20 13.94 4.26
CA SER A 95 6.03 15.15 5.05
C SER A 95 5.43 14.88 6.43
N ASP A 96 4.36 14.09 6.47
CA ASP A 96 3.71 13.71 7.73
C ASP A 96 4.62 12.87 8.62
N VAL A 97 5.35 11.90 8.05
CA VAL A 97 6.30 11.07 8.80
C VAL A 97 7.44 11.91 9.36
N ALA A 98 7.98 12.88 8.62
CA ALA A 98 9.01 13.78 9.11
C ALA A 98 8.55 14.52 10.37
N ARG A 99 7.37 15.11 10.32
CA ARG A 99 6.74 15.82 11.46
C ARG A 99 6.50 14.87 12.65
N LEU A 100 6.04 13.65 12.40
CA LEU A 100 5.75 12.66 13.43
C LEU A 100 7.03 12.12 14.10
N ILE A 101 8.12 11.92 13.35
CA ILE A 101 9.42 11.55 13.91
C ILE A 101 9.89 12.62 14.90
N ASP A 102 9.85 13.88 14.49
CA ASP A 102 10.23 15.01 15.37
C ASP A 102 9.36 15.08 16.63
N GLN A 103 8.05 14.80 16.48
CA GLN A 103 7.12 14.76 17.62
C GLN A 103 7.44 13.60 18.58
N CYS A 104 7.69 12.39 18.06
CA CYS A 104 8.07 11.23 18.87
C CYS A 104 9.35 11.52 19.68
N HIS A 105 10.39 12.03 19.04
CA HIS A 105 11.65 12.37 19.72
C HIS A 105 11.46 13.46 20.78
N LYS A 106 10.66 14.50 20.53
CA LYS A 106 10.29 15.51 21.54
C LYS A 106 9.56 14.91 22.75
N ASN A 107 8.78 13.85 22.53
CA ASN A 107 8.10 13.12 23.59
C ASN A 107 9.03 12.10 24.32
N GLY A 108 10.29 12.00 23.94
CA GLY A 108 11.23 11.00 24.46
C GLY A 108 10.85 9.57 24.05
N LYS A 109 10.26 9.41 22.84
CA LYS A 109 9.85 8.13 22.27
C LYS A 109 10.59 7.84 20.98
N ILE A 110 10.76 6.57 20.69
CA ILE A 110 11.32 6.08 19.42
C ILE A 110 10.14 5.87 18.44
N PRO A 111 10.14 6.55 17.27
CA PRO A 111 9.13 6.28 16.25
C PRO A 111 9.32 4.87 15.68
N LEU A 112 8.26 4.04 15.75
CA LEU A 112 8.20 2.70 15.17
C LEU A 112 7.29 2.74 13.93
N LEU A 113 7.92 2.77 12.77
CA LEU A 113 7.26 2.77 11.47
C LEU A 113 6.89 1.33 11.09
N VAL A 114 5.59 1.00 11.07
CA VAL A 114 5.12 -0.38 10.89
C VAL A 114 4.22 -0.48 9.67
N GLY A 115 4.57 -1.32 8.71
CA GLY A 115 3.68 -1.50 7.57
C GLY A 115 4.20 -2.42 6.47
N GLY A 116 3.42 -2.44 5.37
CA GLY A 116 3.69 -3.25 4.19
C GLY A 116 3.78 -2.46 2.89
N THR A 117 3.60 -1.14 2.90
CA THR A 117 3.69 -0.31 1.71
C THR A 117 5.15 0.04 1.41
N MET A 118 5.81 -0.85 0.67
CA MET A 118 7.26 -0.79 0.41
C MET A 118 7.69 0.49 -0.33
N MET A 119 6.82 1.05 -1.17
CA MET A 119 7.10 2.31 -1.86
C MET A 119 7.24 3.47 -0.87
N TYR A 120 6.48 3.48 0.23
CA TYR A 120 6.59 4.47 1.28
C TYR A 120 7.96 4.37 1.99
N TYR A 121 8.39 3.16 2.33
CA TYR A 121 9.71 2.95 2.91
C TYR A 121 10.84 3.36 1.95
N MET A 122 10.71 3.04 0.66
CA MET A 122 11.69 3.50 -0.34
C MET A 122 11.78 5.02 -0.40
N ALA A 123 10.65 5.72 -0.30
CA ALA A 123 10.64 7.18 -0.27
C ALA A 123 11.33 7.75 0.98
N LEU A 124 11.20 7.07 2.12
CA LEU A 124 11.87 7.49 3.37
C LEU A 124 13.37 7.21 3.36
N ILE A 125 13.81 6.09 2.76
CA ILE A 125 15.18 5.56 2.86
C ILE A 125 16.04 5.95 1.65
N ASP A 126 15.53 5.81 0.42
CA ASP A 126 16.20 6.13 -0.85
C ASP A 126 15.81 7.52 -1.38
N GLY A 127 14.75 8.10 -0.84
CA GLY A 127 14.24 9.41 -1.20
C GLY A 127 13.34 9.44 -2.43
N LEU A 128 12.76 10.61 -2.63
CA LEU A 128 11.96 10.93 -3.82
C LEU A 128 12.77 11.84 -4.76
N SER A 129 12.63 11.61 -6.06
CA SER A 129 13.07 12.58 -7.05
C SER A 129 12.24 13.87 -6.90
N PRO A 130 12.82 15.05 -7.05
CA PRO A 130 12.13 16.33 -6.83
C PRO A 130 11.18 16.66 -7.99
N VAL A 131 10.33 15.70 -8.37
CA VAL A 131 9.28 15.86 -9.39
C VAL A 131 8.19 16.72 -8.78
N PRO A 132 7.74 17.82 -9.44
CA PRO A 132 6.67 18.65 -8.93
C PRO A 132 5.40 17.86 -8.64
N ASP A 133 4.62 18.32 -7.66
CA ASP A 133 3.30 17.77 -7.38
C ASP A 133 2.38 17.89 -8.61
N SER A 134 1.37 17.06 -8.69
CA SER A 134 0.42 17.12 -9.80
C SER A 134 -0.45 18.37 -9.67
N ASP A 135 -0.51 19.14 -10.75
CA ASP A 135 -1.48 20.20 -10.93
C ASP A 135 -2.84 19.59 -11.32
N ASP A 136 -3.91 19.98 -10.63
CA ASP A 136 -5.23 19.37 -10.82
C ASP A 136 -5.82 19.72 -12.20
N ASP A 137 -5.57 20.91 -12.74
CA ASP A 137 -6.04 21.32 -14.07
C ASP A 137 -5.30 20.52 -15.16
N VAL A 138 -3.98 20.35 -15.01
CA VAL A 138 -3.18 19.54 -15.94
C VAL A 138 -3.63 18.07 -15.87
N ARG A 139 -3.86 17.55 -14.67
CA ARG A 139 -4.36 16.18 -14.47
C ARG A 139 -5.71 15.98 -15.16
N ALA A 140 -6.66 16.92 -14.98
CA ALA A 140 -7.98 16.85 -15.61
C ALA A 140 -7.86 16.87 -17.13
N ARG A 141 -6.99 17.71 -17.71
CA ARG A 141 -6.73 17.76 -19.15
C ARG A 141 -6.13 16.46 -19.70
N VAL A 142 -5.18 15.86 -19.00
CA VAL A 142 -4.57 14.59 -19.44
C VAL A 142 -5.58 13.45 -19.33
N GLU A 143 -6.40 13.44 -18.28
CA GLU A 143 -7.44 12.43 -18.14
C GLU A 143 -8.53 12.59 -19.23
N GLN A 144 -8.94 13.82 -19.57
CA GLN A 144 -9.86 14.07 -20.69
C GLN A 144 -9.25 13.59 -22.01
N TRP A 145 -7.98 13.91 -22.28
CA TRP A 145 -7.28 13.43 -23.47
C TRP A 145 -7.24 11.89 -23.52
N ARG A 146 -6.97 11.25 -22.40
CA ARG A 146 -7.00 9.78 -22.30
C ARG A 146 -8.39 9.20 -22.60
N GLN A 147 -9.46 9.87 -22.18
CA GLN A 147 -10.84 9.44 -22.44
C GLN A 147 -11.20 9.59 -23.93
N ASP A 148 -10.80 10.68 -24.56
CA ASP A 148 -11.14 11.01 -25.93
C ASP A 148 -10.37 10.19 -26.97
N GLU A 149 -9.05 10.00 -26.76
CA GLU A 149 -8.15 9.39 -27.74
C GLU A 149 -7.50 8.06 -27.27
N GLY A 150 -7.71 7.69 -26.02
CA GLY A 150 -7.17 6.47 -25.45
C GLY A 150 -5.73 6.61 -24.93
N ILE A 151 -5.27 5.57 -24.20
CA ILE A 151 -3.92 5.55 -23.61
C ILE A 151 -2.81 5.53 -24.68
N ASN A 152 -3.06 4.97 -25.85
CA ASN A 152 -2.07 4.89 -26.92
C ASN A 152 -1.67 6.28 -27.41
N ALA A 153 -2.61 7.23 -27.52
CA ALA A 153 -2.30 8.60 -27.92
C ALA A 153 -1.32 9.28 -26.95
N LEU A 154 -1.52 9.08 -25.63
CA LEU A 154 -0.59 9.57 -24.60
C LEU A 154 0.76 8.85 -24.67
N TYR A 155 0.78 7.57 -24.98
CA TYR A 155 2.01 6.80 -25.11
C TYR A 155 2.83 7.25 -26.33
N ASP A 156 2.18 7.50 -27.47
CA ASP A 156 2.80 8.04 -28.69
C ASP A 156 3.29 9.49 -28.50
N TYR A 157 2.58 10.28 -27.68
CA TYR A 157 3.03 11.61 -27.30
C TYR A 157 4.27 11.54 -26.40
N LEU A 158 4.29 10.59 -25.46
CA LEU A 158 5.44 10.38 -24.57
C LEU A 158 6.72 10.03 -25.34
N GLU A 159 6.61 9.29 -26.48
CA GLU A 159 7.76 9.00 -27.35
C GLU A 159 8.47 10.28 -27.81
N LYS A 160 7.71 11.33 -28.10
CA LYS A 160 8.21 12.61 -28.64
C LYS A 160 8.84 13.48 -27.56
N VAL A 161 8.29 13.45 -26.33
CA VAL A 161 8.68 14.37 -25.25
C VAL A 161 9.59 13.74 -24.19
N ASP A 162 9.54 12.41 -24.02
CA ASP A 162 10.38 11.65 -23.08
C ASP A 162 10.63 10.23 -23.59
N SER A 163 11.52 10.12 -24.57
CA SER A 163 11.86 8.83 -25.20
C SER A 163 12.48 7.82 -24.21
N ILE A 164 13.08 8.28 -23.11
CA ILE A 164 13.65 7.43 -22.06
C ILE A 164 12.52 6.74 -21.31
N SER A 165 11.53 7.51 -20.84
CA SER A 165 10.35 6.95 -20.17
C SER A 165 9.51 6.09 -21.11
N HIS A 166 9.32 6.49 -22.37
CA HIS A 166 8.60 5.69 -23.37
C HIS A 166 9.21 4.29 -23.54
N LYS A 167 10.54 4.17 -23.69
CA LYS A 167 11.23 2.87 -23.84
C LYS A 167 11.15 2.00 -22.58
N ARG A 168 11.03 2.61 -21.41
CA ARG A 168 10.98 1.92 -20.11
C ARG A 168 9.58 1.47 -19.73
N LEU A 169 8.55 2.24 -20.09
CA LEU A 169 7.16 1.99 -19.72
C LEU A 169 6.50 1.05 -20.75
N HIS A 170 5.64 0.18 -20.26
CA HIS A 170 4.78 -0.62 -21.13
C HIS A 170 3.56 0.21 -21.56
N ALA A 171 3.09 0.08 -22.79
CA ALA A 171 1.96 0.85 -23.34
C ALA A 171 0.64 0.72 -22.52
N THR A 172 0.52 -0.33 -21.70
CA THR A 172 -0.63 -0.54 -20.80
C THR A 172 -0.44 0.06 -19.40
N ASP A 173 0.72 0.67 -19.09
CA ASP A 173 0.98 1.28 -17.78
C ASP A 173 0.38 2.69 -17.71
N THR A 174 -0.96 2.74 -17.72
CA THR A 174 -1.74 3.97 -17.77
C THR A 174 -1.28 4.98 -16.73
N GLN A 175 -1.10 4.56 -15.47
CA GLN A 175 -0.77 5.47 -14.38
C GLN A 175 0.60 6.16 -14.56
N ARG A 176 1.62 5.42 -15.03
CA ARG A 176 2.94 6.01 -15.24
C ARG A 176 3.02 6.83 -16.51
N ILE A 177 2.30 6.43 -17.56
CA ILE A 177 2.21 7.18 -18.81
C ILE A 177 1.52 8.52 -18.55
N THR A 178 0.32 8.53 -17.92
CA THR A 178 -0.39 9.79 -17.61
C THR A 178 0.47 10.70 -16.75
N ARG A 179 1.11 10.17 -15.71
CA ARG A 179 1.98 10.97 -14.85
C ARG A 179 3.17 11.59 -15.59
N ALA A 180 3.80 10.85 -16.49
CA ALA A 180 4.92 11.39 -17.28
C ALA A 180 4.47 12.51 -18.20
N VAL A 181 3.31 12.38 -18.83
CA VAL A 181 2.72 13.42 -19.67
C VAL A 181 2.29 14.64 -18.85
N GLU A 182 1.65 14.46 -17.68
CA GLU A 182 1.31 15.53 -16.73
C GLU A 182 2.54 16.38 -16.38
N VAL A 183 3.62 15.71 -15.94
CA VAL A 183 4.87 16.40 -15.55
C VAL A 183 5.43 17.22 -16.70
N TYR A 184 5.44 16.67 -17.93
CA TYR A 184 5.93 17.40 -19.07
C TYR A 184 5.05 18.60 -19.42
N LEU A 185 3.72 18.43 -19.42
CA LEU A 185 2.78 19.53 -19.72
C LEU A 185 2.82 20.64 -18.69
N GLN A 186 3.14 20.32 -17.45
CA GLN A 186 3.26 21.26 -16.34
C GLN A 186 4.59 22.04 -16.36
N THR A 187 5.69 21.36 -16.73
CA THR A 187 7.05 21.88 -16.51
C THR A 187 7.87 22.08 -17.78
N ASN A 188 7.44 21.54 -18.91
CA ASN A 188 8.21 21.36 -20.14
C ASN A 188 9.55 20.60 -19.95
N ILE A 189 9.70 19.85 -18.86
CA ILE A 189 10.86 19.02 -18.58
C ILE A 189 10.40 17.56 -18.49
N PRO A 190 11.05 16.62 -19.21
CA PRO A 190 10.76 15.20 -19.12
C PRO A 190 10.84 14.65 -17.69
N ILE A 191 9.95 13.73 -17.32
CA ILE A 191 10.02 13.10 -16.00
C ILE A 191 11.33 12.32 -15.80
N SER A 192 11.91 11.79 -16.89
CA SER A 192 13.22 11.13 -16.87
C SER A 192 14.33 12.04 -16.38
N ASP A 193 14.31 13.34 -16.73
CA ASP A 193 15.32 14.31 -16.30
C ASP A 193 15.14 14.66 -14.80
N TRP A 194 13.89 14.78 -14.34
CA TRP A 194 13.60 14.93 -12.92
C TRP A 194 14.11 13.74 -12.10
N GLN A 195 14.00 12.53 -12.64
CA GLN A 195 14.44 11.30 -11.98
C GLN A 195 15.95 11.13 -11.91
N GLN A 196 16.71 11.89 -12.69
CA GLN A 196 18.18 11.94 -12.62
C GLN A 196 18.70 12.92 -11.56
N LYS A 197 17.85 13.85 -11.08
CA LYS A 197 18.25 14.79 -10.02
C LYS A 197 18.48 14.05 -8.70
N PRO A 198 19.37 14.57 -7.84
CA PRO A 198 19.58 14.01 -6.50
C PRO A 198 18.26 13.86 -5.75
N LYS A 199 18.12 12.75 -5.07
CA LYS A 199 16.95 12.47 -4.22
C LYS A 199 17.21 12.96 -2.81
N GLU A 200 16.16 13.44 -2.16
CA GLU A 200 16.16 13.77 -0.75
C GLU A 200 15.41 12.69 0.03
N ALA A 201 16.05 12.09 1.02
CA ALA A 201 15.47 11.07 1.88
C ALA A 201 15.53 11.51 3.34
N LEU A 202 14.50 11.18 4.12
CA LEU A 202 14.52 11.45 5.55
C LEU A 202 15.65 10.69 6.27
N ALA A 203 15.96 9.50 5.81
CA ALA A 203 17.05 8.68 6.35
C ALA A 203 18.46 9.26 6.09
N HIS A 204 18.59 10.30 5.27
CA HIS A 204 19.86 11.01 5.08
C HIS A 204 20.11 12.10 6.16
N ASN A 205 19.20 12.25 7.12
CA ASN A 205 19.40 13.17 8.24
C ASN A 205 20.40 12.57 9.24
N SER A 206 21.63 13.07 9.27
CA SER A 206 22.72 12.60 10.15
C SER A 206 22.44 12.76 11.65
N ASN A 207 21.39 13.50 12.03
CA ASN A 207 20.96 13.60 13.44
C ASN A 207 20.06 12.44 13.88
N GLN A 208 19.76 11.49 13.00
CA GLN A 208 18.89 10.34 13.25
C GLN A 208 19.60 9.04 12.90
N GLN A 209 19.32 7.99 13.68
CA GLN A 209 19.82 6.64 13.41
C GLN A 209 18.65 5.76 12.90
N TRP A 210 18.73 5.29 11.67
CA TRP A 210 17.66 4.50 11.07
C TRP A 210 17.95 2.98 11.16
N HIS A 211 17.04 2.26 11.80
CA HIS A 211 17.09 0.80 11.96
C HIS A 211 16.00 0.16 11.09
N VAL A 212 16.38 -0.35 9.95
CA VAL A 212 15.47 -1.00 9.00
C VAL A 212 15.45 -2.50 9.22
N LEU A 213 14.36 -3.01 9.75
CA LEU A 213 14.18 -4.42 10.12
C LEU A 213 13.27 -5.08 9.07
N ALA A 214 13.87 -5.73 8.09
CA ALA A 214 13.17 -6.40 6.98
C ALA A 214 12.86 -7.85 7.35
N VAL A 215 11.58 -8.21 7.44
CA VAL A 215 11.16 -9.58 7.75
C VAL A 215 10.63 -10.26 6.51
N MET A 216 11.24 -11.40 6.16
CA MET A 216 10.90 -12.19 4.97
C MET A 216 10.56 -13.64 5.37
N PRO A 217 9.34 -13.92 5.85
CA PRO A 217 8.92 -15.28 6.21
C PRO A 217 8.94 -16.23 5.03
N GLU A 218 8.94 -17.53 5.29
CA GLU A 218 8.79 -18.53 4.24
C GLU A 218 7.47 -18.37 3.48
N ARG A 219 7.52 -18.51 2.16
CA ARG A 219 6.36 -18.29 1.29
C ARG A 219 5.19 -19.24 1.56
N PRO A 220 5.39 -20.56 1.76
CA PRO A 220 4.28 -21.46 2.06
C PRO A 220 3.52 -21.05 3.33
N TRP A 221 4.25 -20.75 4.40
CA TRP A 221 3.69 -20.27 5.66
C TRP A 221 2.90 -18.96 5.46
N LEU A 222 3.46 -18.01 4.70
CA LEU A 222 2.78 -16.73 4.46
C LEU A 222 1.51 -16.93 3.61
N HIS A 223 1.52 -17.82 2.62
CA HIS A 223 0.36 -18.11 1.77
C HIS A 223 -0.80 -18.70 2.57
N GLU A 224 -0.52 -19.60 3.51
CA GLU A 224 -1.53 -20.14 4.42
C GLU A 224 -2.14 -19.05 5.31
N ARG A 225 -1.32 -18.18 5.88
CA ARG A 225 -1.80 -17.05 6.71
C ARG A 225 -2.60 -16.03 5.92
N ILE A 226 -2.28 -15.80 4.65
CA ILE A 226 -3.07 -14.95 3.75
C ILE A 226 -4.45 -15.56 3.54
N GLU A 227 -4.54 -16.85 3.31
CA GLU A 227 -5.80 -17.57 3.12
C GLU A 227 -6.68 -17.48 4.37
N GLN A 228 -6.14 -17.88 5.53
CA GLN A 228 -6.83 -17.78 6.84
C GLN A 228 -7.33 -16.34 7.12
N ARG A 229 -6.54 -15.34 6.80
CA ARG A 229 -6.92 -13.93 6.98
C ARG A 229 -8.09 -13.53 6.08
N LEU A 230 -8.07 -13.95 4.83
CA LEU A 230 -9.17 -13.68 3.90
C LEU A 230 -10.46 -14.37 4.34
N ASP A 231 -10.38 -15.62 4.83
CA ASP A 231 -11.54 -16.32 5.36
C ASP A 231 -12.16 -15.57 6.54
N ILE A 232 -11.33 -15.02 7.44
CA ILE A 232 -11.80 -14.15 8.53
C ILE A 232 -12.52 -12.92 7.96
N MET A 233 -11.92 -12.21 6.99
CA MET A 233 -12.51 -11.02 6.37
C MET A 233 -13.86 -11.31 5.70
N TRP A 234 -14.01 -12.46 5.04
CA TRP A 234 -15.28 -12.85 4.45
C TRP A 234 -16.35 -13.09 5.51
N ASN A 235 -16.00 -13.79 6.59
CA ASN A 235 -16.90 -14.08 7.70
C ASN A 235 -17.27 -12.81 8.50
N GLU A 236 -16.38 -11.83 8.60
CA GLU A 236 -16.64 -10.53 9.22
C GLU A 236 -17.50 -9.61 8.34
N GLY A 237 -17.73 -9.96 7.07
CA GLY A 237 -18.63 -9.25 6.18
C GLY A 237 -17.97 -8.19 5.29
N LEU A 238 -16.81 -8.49 4.70
CA LEU A 238 -16.13 -7.59 3.75
C LEU A 238 -17.05 -7.12 2.62
N VAL A 239 -17.93 -8.00 2.09
CA VAL A 239 -18.89 -7.60 1.04
C VAL A 239 -19.84 -6.53 1.58
N THR A 240 -20.36 -6.70 2.79
CA THR A 240 -21.25 -5.75 3.45
C THR A 240 -20.53 -4.41 3.73
N GLU A 241 -19.26 -4.46 4.10
CA GLU A 241 -18.45 -3.23 4.27
C GLU A 241 -18.38 -2.44 2.96
N VAL A 242 -18.10 -3.10 1.83
CA VAL A 242 -18.04 -2.41 0.52
C VAL A 242 -19.40 -1.84 0.12
N VAL A 243 -20.51 -2.56 0.36
CA VAL A 243 -21.85 -2.04 0.10
C VAL A 243 -22.12 -0.77 0.93
N ARG A 244 -21.81 -0.78 2.24
CA ARG A 244 -21.95 0.41 3.11
C ARG A 244 -21.11 1.59 2.64
N LEU A 245 -19.88 1.34 2.19
CA LEU A 245 -19.03 2.40 1.63
C LEU A 245 -19.66 3.03 0.38
N LEU A 246 -20.25 2.22 -0.50
CA LEU A 246 -20.97 2.70 -1.69
C LEU A 246 -22.29 3.43 -1.32
N GLU A 247 -22.94 3.08 -0.21
CA GLU A 247 -24.10 3.81 0.30
C GLU A 247 -23.72 5.19 0.86
N GLN A 248 -22.57 5.27 1.51
CA GLN A 248 -22.16 6.44 2.29
C GLN A 248 -21.38 7.46 1.46
N TYR A 249 -20.65 7.03 0.43
CA TYR A 249 -19.71 7.87 -0.33
C TYR A 249 -19.98 7.81 -1.83
N SER A 250 -19.81 8.93 -2.53
CA SER A 250 -19.82 8.98 -4.00
C SER A 250 -18.51 8.40 -4.57
N LEU A 251 -18.37 7.08 -4.46
CA LEU A 251 -17.17 6.37 -4.88
C LEU A 251 -17.19 6.10 -6.38
N THR A 252 -16.00 6.02 -6.96
CA THR A 252 -15.79 5.55 -8.33
C THR A 252 -14.82 4.36 -8.33
N PRO A 253 -14.88 3.46 -9.32
CA PRO A 253 -14.04 2.26 -9.34
C PRO A 253 -12.54 2.55 -9.51
N ASN A 254 -12.18 3.78 -9.92
CA ASN A 254 -10.81 4.21 -10.16
C ASN A 254 -10.15 4.90 -8.98
N LEU A 255 -10.90 5.24 -7.93
CA LEU A 255 -10.33 5.80 -6.70
C LEU A 255 -9.26 4.85 -6.11
N PRO A 256 -8.18 5.40 -5.54
CA PRO A 256 -7.13 4.59 -4.90
C PRO A 256 -7.69 3.64 -3.83
N SER A 257 -8.67 4.08 -3.04
CA SER A 257 -9.39 3.27 -2.04
C SER A 257 -10.05 2.04 -2.65
N MET A 258 -10.77 2.22 -3.76
CA MET A 258 -11.51 1.14 -4.44
C MET A 258 -10.60 0.23 -5.28
N ARG A 259 -9.34 0.61 -5.48
CA ARG A 259 -8.31 -0.23 -6.11
C ARG A 259 -7.56 -1.10 -5.10
N CYS A 260 -7.80 -0.94 -3.81
CA CYS A 260 -7.24 -1.81 -2.78
C CYS A 260 -7.65 -3.27 -3.01
N VAL A 261 -6.72 -4.19 -2.74
CA VAL A 261 -6.98 -5.63 -2.83
C VAL A 261 -8.08 -6.00 -1.83
N GLY A 262 -9.00 -6.86 -2.24
CA GLY A 262 -10.23 -7.14 -1.54
C GLY A 262 -11.39 -6.27 -2.06
N TYR A 263 -11.30 -4.96 -1.90
CA TYR A 263 -12.33 -4.01 -2.35
C TYR A 263 -12.57 -4.07 -3.87
N ARG A 264 -11.51 -4.07 -4.67
CA ARG A 264 -11.61 -4.19 -6.12
C ARG A 264 -12.32 -5.47 -6.56
N GLN A 265 -12.06 -6.60 -5.90
CA GLN A 265 -12.69 -7.87 -6.23
C GLN A 265 -14.16 -7.92 -5.81
N VAL A 266 -14.50 -7.30 -4.68
CA VAL A 266 -15.89 -7.16 -4.25
C VAL A 266 -16.67 -6.24 -5.21
N LEU A 267 -16.10 -5.12 -5.65
CA LEU A 267 -16.74 -4.26 -6.66
C LEU A 267 -17.03 -5.04 -7.94
N GLU A 268 -16.06 -5.79 -8.46
CA GLU A 268 -16.25 -6.64 -9.64
C GLU A 268 -17.38 -7.67 -9.44
N TYR A 269 -17.45 -8.27 -8.25
CA TYR A 269 -18.52 -9.20 -7.89
C TYR A 269 -19.89 -8.52 -7.89
N LEU A 270 -20.02 -7.35 -7.24
CA LEU A 270 -21.27 -6.59 -7.15
C LEU A 270 -21.77 -6.16 -8.54
N VAL A 271 -20.87 -5.70 -9.42
CA VAL A 271 -21.20 -5.40 -10.83
C VAL A 271 -21.71 -6.66 -11.54
N ARG A 272 -21.03 -7.78 -11.35
CA ARG A 272 -21.36 -9.04 -12.02
C ARG A 272 -22.74 -9.59 -11.66
N ILE A 273 -23.17 -9.41 -10.41
CA ILE A 273 -24.50 -9.84 -9.96
C ILE A 273 -25.58 -8.77 -10.16
N ASN A 274 -25.25 -7.64 -10.79
CA ASN A 274 -26.14 -6.48 -10.94
C ASN A 274 -26.72 -6.03 -9.58
N HIS A 275 -25.87 -5.91 -8.56
CA HIS A 275 -26.33 -5.57 -7.21
C HIS A 275 -27.07 -4.22 -7.20
N PRO A 276 -28.22 -4.11 -6.47
CA PRO A 276 -29.07 -2.92 -6.44
C PRO A 276 -28.35 -1.64 -5.93
N ILE A 277 -27.22 -1.77 -5.27
CA ILE A 277 -26.43 -0.64 -4.78
C ILE A 277 -26.10 0.37 -5.88
N PHE A 278 -25.92 -0.06 -7.12
CA PHE A 278 -25.60 0.81 -8.25
C PHE A 278 -26.80 1.62 -8.77
N GLU A 279 -28.00 1.46 -8.19
CA GLU A 279 -29.15 2.31 -8.46
C GLU A 279 -29.18 3.55 -7.52
N GLN A 280 -28.21 3.69 -6.61
CA GLN A 280 -28.10 4.87 -5.76
C GLN A 280 -27.80 6.11 -6.61
N PRO A 281 -28.52 7.26 -6.40
CA PRO A 281 -28.44 8.43 -7.28
C PRO A 281 -27.08 9.15 -7.24
N HIS A 282 -26.26 8.91 -6.24
CA HIS A 282 -24.93 9.52 -6.10
C HIS A 282 -23.81 8.66 -6.71
N LEU A 283 -24.14 7.47 -7.25
CA LEU A 283 -23.19 6.59 -7.94
C LEU A 283 -23.41 6.66 -9.46
N ASP A 284 -22.34 6.76 -10.21
CA ASP A 284 -22.39 6.63 -11.66
C ASP A 284 -22.28 5.15 -12.07
N LYS A 285 -23.43 4.52 -12.27
CA LYS A 285 -23.53 3.11 -12.66
C LYS A 285 -22.69 2.78 -13.89
N ALA A 286 -22.68 3.65 -14.89
CA ALA A 286 -21.95 3.41 -16.13
C ALA A 286 -20.44 3.28 -15.85
N GLN A 287 -19.85 4.15 -15.03
CA GLN A 287 -18.43 4.06 -14.67
C GLN A 287 -18.06 2.72 -14.01
N PHE A 288 -18.94 2.14 -13.19
CA PHE A 288 -18.68 0.84 -12.57
C PHE A 288 -18.70 -0.29 -13.61
N TYR A 289 -19.65 -0.27 -14.52
CA TYR A 289 -19.77 -1.31 -15.56
C TYR A 289 -18.64 -1.19 -16.57
N ASP A 290 -18.27 0.00 -17.01
CA ASP A 290 -17.13 0.26 -17.92
C ASP A 290 -15.78 -0.16 -17.30
N ALA A 291 -15.66 -0.10 -15.99
CA ALA A 291 -14.42 -0.51 -15.29
C ALA A 291 -14.18 -2.04 -15.33
N PHE A 292 -15.20 -2.82 -15.67
CA PHE A 292 -15.16 -4.29 -15.75
C PHE A 292 -15.75 -4.86 -17.06
N PRO A 293 -15.30 -4.42 -18.23
CA PRO A 293 -15.91 -4.75 -19.53
C PRO A 293 -15.91 -6.25 -19.85
N GLN A 294 -14.99 -7.02 -19.28
CA GLN A 294 -14.92 -8.48 -19.49
C GLN A 294 -16.14 -9.21 -18.92
N LEU A 295 -16.91 -8.58 -18.02
CA LEU A 295 -18.11 -9.16 -17.44
C LEU A 295 -19.29 -9.09 -18.41
N GLU A 296 -19.39 -8.03 -19.23
CA GLU A 296 -20.44 -7.89 -20.25
C GLU A 296 -20.30 -8.96 -21.34
N ALA A 297 -19.08 -9.20 -21.83
CA ALA A 297 -18.82 -10.22 -22.84
C ALA A 297 -19.15 -11.63 -22.37
N ALA A 298 -18.88 -11.95 -21.09
CA ALA A 298 -19.22 -13.24 -20.47
C ALA A 298 -20.74 -13.38 -20.24
N ASN A 299 -21.42 -12.30 -19.84
CA ASN A 299 -22.86 -12.29 -19.65
C ASN A 299 -23.62 -12.41 -20.97
N THR A 300 -23.17 -11.73 -22.03
CA THR A 300 -23.90 -11.71 -23.32
C THR A 300 -23.80 -13.05 -24.06
N SER A 301 -22.69 -13.77 -23.97
CA SER A 301 -22.48 -15.04 -24.71
C SER A 301 -22.99 -16.27 -23.99
N ARG A 302 -22.81 -16.38 -22.65
CA ARG A 302 -23.25 -17.53 -21.88
C ARG A 302 -24.69 -17.44 -21.43
N ILE A 303 -25.14 -16.27 -20.96
CA ILE A 303 -26.51 -16.07 -20.50
C ILE A 303 -27.51 -16.20 -21.63
N LYS A 304 -27.21 -15.74 -22.86
CA LYS A 304 -28.09 -15.96 -24.03
C LYS A 304 -28.20 -17.44 -24.41
N GLN A 305 -27.15 -18.23 -24.28
CA GLN A 305 -27.22 -19.66 -24.60
C GLN A 305 -27.88 -20.50 -23.50
N ASP A 306 -27.64 -20.18 -22.22
CA ASP A 306 -28.19 -20.92 -21.07
C ASP A 306 -29.64 -20.50 -20.75
N ILE A 307 -30.03 -19.23 -20.96
CA ILE A 307 -31.41 -18.75 -20.74
C ILE A 307 -32.37 -19.34 -21.79
N ILE A 308 -31.95 -19.50 -23.04
CA ILE A 308 -32.76 -20.11 -24.10
C ILE A 308 -32.95 -21.62 -23.84
N ALA A 309 -31.94 -22.29 -23.27
CA ALA A 309 -32.01 -23.72 -22.98
C ALA A 309 -32.79 -24.09 -21.70
N GLN A 310 -32.88 -23.16 -20.73
CA GLN A 310 -33.42 -23.44 -19.38
C GLN A 310 -34.60 -22.56 -18.96
N ALA A 311 -35.05 -21.61 -19.77
CA ALA A 311 -36.28 -20.81 -19.49
C ALA A 311 -37.55 -21.63 -19.34
N LEU A 312 -37.48 -22.95 -19.48
CA LEU A 312 -38.62 -23.88 -19.36
C LEU A 312 -38.65 -24.66 -18.04
N SER A 313 -37.69 -24.51 -17.12
CA SER A 313 -37.79 -25.21 -15.82
C SER A 313 -37.00 -24.53 -14.71
N GLN A 314 -37.72 -23.97 -13.72
CA GLN A 314 -37.32 -23.63 -12.35
C GLN A 314 -36.32 -22.45 -12.14
N SER A 315 -36.88 -21.25 -12.00
CA SER A 315 -36.09 -19.97 -11.97
C SER A 315 -35.43 -19.60 -10.63
N SER A 316 -35.72 -20.17 -9.49
CA SER A 316 -35.22 -19.73 -8.19
C SER A 316 -33.91 -20.41 -7.74
N THR A 317 -33.70 -21.66 -8.09
CA THR A 317 -32.49 -22.43 -7.74
C THR A 317 -31.27 -22.07 -8.61
N LEU A 318 -31.50 -21.65 -9.84
CA LEU A 318 -30.42 -21.25 -10.78
C LEU A 318 -29.77 -19.92 -10.40
N SER A 319 -30.56 -18.94 -9.94
CA SER A 319 -30.07 -17.65 -9.51
C SER A 319 -29.11 -17.79 -8.32
N SER A 320 -29.49 -18.60 -7.32
CA SER A 320 -28.66 -18.83 -6.13
C SER A 320 -27.36 -19.59 -6.44
N GLN A 321 -27.38 -20.53 -7.38
CA GLN A 321 -26.17 -21.26 -7.80
C GLN A 321 -25.20 -20.36 -8.59
N THR A 322 -25.74 -19.47 -9.43
CA THR A 322 -24.92 -18.52 -10.22
C THR A 322 -24.26 -17.49 -9.29
N GLU A 323 -24.98 -17.01 -8.29
CA GLU A 323 -24.45 -16.07 -7.30
C GLU A 323 -23.39 -16.72 -6.40
N ALA A 324 -23.61 -17.96 -5.94
CA ALA A 324 -22.63 -18.72 -5.17
C ALA A 324 -21.33 -18.93 -5.97
N LEU A 325 -21.43 -19.27 -7.27
CA LEU A 325 -20.27 -19.41 -8.14
C LEU A 325 -19.53 -18.06 -8.34
N ALA A 326 -20.27 -16.97 -8.50
CA ALA A 326 -19.69 -15.63 -8.62
C ALA A 326 -18.96 -15.22 -7.33
N CYS A 327 -19.54 -15.53 -6.17
CA CYS A 327 -18.92 -15.30 -4.86
C CYS A 327 -17.62 -16.11 -4.72
N GLN A 328 -17.62 -17.40 -5.03
CA GLN A 328 -16.40 -18.23 -4.99
C GLN A 328 -15.31 -17.71 -5.93
N GLN A 329 -15.67 -17.23 -7.12
CA GLN A 329 -14.71 -16.65 -8.06
C GLN A 329 -14.12 -15.33 -7.53
N MET A 330 -14.91 -14.49 -6.88
CA MET A 330 -14.47 -13.27 -6.21
C MET A 330 -13.42 -13.59 -5.13
N GLN A 331 -13.72 -14.56 -4.25
CA GLN A 331 -12.82 -15.01 -3.18
C GLN A 331 -11.48 -15.51 -3.75
N ASN A 332 -11.52 -16.36 -4.78
CA ASN A 332 -10.33 -16.87 -5.44
C ASN A 332 -9.49 -15.74 -6.08
N LYS A 333 -10.13 -14.76 -6.72
CA LYS A 333 -9.46 -13.58 -7.28
C LYS A 333 -8.80 -12.73 -6.19
N ALA A 334 -9.46 -12.54 -5.05
CA ALA A 334 -8.92 -11.79 -3.92
C ALA A 334 -7.71 -12.51 -3.31
N LEU A 335 -7.78 -13.83 -3.13
CA LEU A 335 -6.67 -14.65 -2.67
C LEU A 335 -5.47 -14.55 -3.61
N TYR A 336 -5.68 -14.70 -4.90
CA TYR A 336 -4.63 -14.55 -5.90
C TYR A 336 -4.02 -13.14 -5.87
N ALA A 337 -4.84 -12.08 -5.85
CA ALA A 337 -4.39 -10.69 -5.82
C ALA A 337 -3.56 -10.39 -4.55
N THR A 338 -3.96 -10.93 -3.39
CA THR A 338 -3.22 -10.77 -2.13
C THR A 338 -1.87 -11.50 -2.17
N ARG A 339 -1.82 -12.72 -2.73
CA ARG A 339 -0.55 -13.43 -2.95
C ARG A 339 0.38 -12.67 -3.91
N GLN A 340 -0.17 -12.03 -4.95
CA GLN A 340 0.62 -11.16 -5.86
C GLN A 340 1.09 -9.87 -5.15
N LEU A 341 0.29 -9.29 -4.26
CA LEU A 341 0.70 -8.17 -3.42
C LEU A 341 1.90 -8.57 -2.55
N ALA A 342 1.80 -9.69 -1.83
CA ALA A 342 2.91 -10.22 -1.04
C ALA A 342 4.16 -10.48 -1.87
N LYS A 343 4.03 -11.06 -3.07
CA LYS A 343 5.17 -11.27 -4.00
C LYS A 343 5.86 -9.94 -4.36
N ARG A 344 5.09 -8.88 -4.64
CA ARG A 344 5.65 -7.54 -4.90
C ARG A 344 6.36 -6.98 -3.66
N GLN A 345 5.80 -7.18 -2.46
CA GLN A 345 6.44 -6.77 -1.20
C GLN A 345 7.80 -7.46 -1.01
N TYR A 346 7.92 -8.77 -1.29
CA TYR A 346 9.20 -9.48 -1.26
C TYR A 346 10.22 -8.92 -2.27
N THR A 347 9.77 -8.56 -3.48
CA THR A 347 10.66 -7.98 -4.49
C THR A 347 11.27 -6.67 -4.00
N TRP A 348 10.46 -5.81 -3.38
CA TRP A 348 10.92 -4.55 -2.80
C TRP A 348 11.83 -4.75 -1.58
N LEU A 349 11.50 -5.68 -0.67
CA LEU A 349 12.35 -6.02 0.46
C LEU A 349 13.74 -6.47 0.02
N ARG A 350 13.82 -7.32 -1.00
CA ARG A 350 15.11 -7.74 -1.58
C ARG A 350 15.88 -6.57 -2.18
N LYS A 351 15.19 -5.67 -2.90
CA LYS A 351 15.84 -4.48 -3.45
C LYS A 351 16.45 -3.61 -2.35
N LEU A 352 15.74 -3.42 -1.25
CA LEU A 352 16.24 -2.67 -0.09
C LEU A 352 17.47 -3.33 0.55
N THR A 353 17.44 -4.65 0.75
CA THR A 353 18.59 -5.38 1.30
C THR A 353 19.79 -5.37 0.38
N GLN A 354 19.59 -5.36 -0.94
CA GLN A 354 20.66 -5.18 -1.93
C GLN A 354 21.29 -3.79 -1.90
N LEU A 355 20.51 -2.75 -1.65
CA LEU A 355 21.04 -1.39 -1.45
C LEU A 355 21.98 -1.31 -0.25
N ALA A 356 21.78 -2.16 0.75
CA ALA A 356 22.63 -2.26 1.94
C ALA A 356 23.91 -3.08 1.74
N GLY A 357 24.15 -3.67 0.56
CA GLY A 357 25.36 -4.46 0.27
C GLY A 357 25.32 -5.89 0.81
N GLU A 358 24.17 -6.42 1.26
CA GLU A 358 24.02 -7.83 1.64
C GLU A 358 23.90 -8.72 0.40
N SER A 359 24.94 -9.49 0.11
CA SER A 359 24.85 -10.69 -0.74
C SER A 359 24.14 -11.81 0.04
N ASP A 360 23.25 -12.55 -0.59
CA ASP A 360 22.54 -13.72 -0.07
C ASP A 360 23.43 -14.59 0.83
N ALA A 361 23.19 -14.59 2.12
CA ALA A 361 23.70 -15.58 3.05
C ALA A 361 22.61 -15.93 4.05
N THR A 362 22.00 -17.07 3.81
CA THR A 362 21.25 -17.84 4.80
C THR A 362 22.12 -18.09 6.00
N SER A 363 21.83 -17.46 7.10
CA SER A 363 22.09 -17.82 8.48
C SER A 363 22.59 -16.65 9.34
N ASN A 364 21.88 -16.41 10.44
CA ASN A 364 22.22 -15.53 11.55
C ASN A 364 22.27 -14.03 11.23
N ALA A 365 21.57 -13.23 12.02
CA ALA A 365 21.57 -11.78 11.95
C ALA A 365 22.99 -11.22 11.67
N ARG A 366 23.24 -10.70 10.50
CA ARG A 366 24.49 -10.01 10.16
C ARG A 366 24.25 -8.51 10.15
N THR A 367 25.07 -7.82 10.88
CA THR A 367 25.15 -6.36 10.85
C THR A 367 26.09 -5.99 9.72
N THR A 368 25.62 -5.28 8.72
CA THR A 368 26.49 -4.62 7.73
C THR A 368 26.41 -3.13 7.94
N SER A 369 27.48 -2.57 8.48
CA SER A 369 27.77 -1.15 8.38
C SER A 369 28.43 -0.94 7.03
N SER A 370 27.70 -0.39 6.05
CA SER A 370 28.24 -0.20 4.71
C SER A 370 28.93 1.16 4.60
N ARG A 371 30.24 1.16 4.59
CA ARG A 371 31.03 2.24 3.97
C ARG A 371 31.00 2.03 2.45
N LEU A 372 30.24 2.82 1.72
CA LEU A 372 30.21 2.80 0.26
C LEU A 372 30.79 4.09 -0.29
N SER A 373 32.04 4.01 -0.73
CA SER A 373 32.64 4.90 -1.73
C SER A 373 32.37 4.28 -3.11
N ASP A 374 31.52 4.90 -3.91
CA ASP A 374 31.63 5.20 -5.35
C ASP A 374 30.26 5.45 -5.99
N ASP A 375 30.11 6.61 -6.50
CA ASP A 375 29.32 7.14 -7.63
C ASP A 375 27.90 6.59 -7.93
N ASN A 376 27.05 6.26 -6.97
CA ASN A 376 25.57 6.21 -7.11
C ASN A 376 24.83 5.49 -5.96
N LYS A 377 25.40 5.34 -4.78
CA LYS A 377 24.72 4.71 -3.63
C LYS A 377 24.62 5.69 -2.46
N HIS A 378 23.42 6.25 -2.30
CA HIS A 378 23.11 7.27 -1.29
C HIS A 378 22.48 6.69 -0.01
N ILE A 379 23.00 5.60 0.55
CA ILE A 379 22.67 5.22 1.93
C ILE A 379 23.81 5.68 2.81
N THR A 380 23.51 6.57 3.77
CA THR A 380 24.49 7.12 4.72
C THR A 380 24.88 6.07 5.77
N ASP A 381 26.00 6.30 6.48
CA ASP A 381 26.48 5.44 7.59
C ASP A 381 25.45 5.35 8.75
N ASP A 382 24.44 6.20 8.75
CA ASP A 382 23.38 6.28 9.77
C ASP A 382 22.20 5.34 9.55
N VAL A 383 22.19 4.55 8.45
CA VAL A 383 21.13 3.59 8.13
C VAL A 383 21.62 2.16 8.28
N THR A 384 21.08 1.45 9.27
CA THR A 384 21.36 0.03 9.48
C THR A 384 20.21 -0.82 8.94
N ILE A 385 20.46 -1.70 7.97
CA ILE A 385 19.46 -2.64 7.44
C ILE A 385 19.77 -4.05 7.91
N LYS A 386 18.79 -4.72 8.53
CA LYS A 386 18.88 -6.12 8.98
C LYS A 386 17.71 -6.94 8.45
N THR A 387 18.03 -8.17 8.05
CA THR A 387 17.05 -9.12 7.51
C THR A 387 16.79 -10.24 8.50
N PHE A 388 15.52 -10.60 8.64
CA PHE A 388 15.05 -11.64 9.56
C PHE A 388 14.07 -12.58 8.84
N ALA A 389 14.08 -13.86 9.23
CA ALA A 389 13.08 -14.82 8.76
C ALA A 389 11.78 -14.76 9.56
N THR A 390 11.83 -14.35 10.83
CA THR A 390 10.68 -14.36 11.74
C THR A 390 10.60 -13.12 12.61
N MET A 391 9.39 -12.80 13.11
CA MET A 391 9.18 -11.73 14.08
C MET A 391 9.86 -12.01 15.43
N ALA A 392 10.00 -13.28 15.82
CA ALA A 392 10.72 -13.66 17.03
C ALA A 392 12.21 -13.27 16.98
N GLN A 393 12.84 -13.38 15.80
CA GLN A 393 14.23 -12.91 15.63
C GLN A 393 14.34 -11.39 15.76
N VAL A 394 13.38 -10.64 15.23
CA VAL A 394 13.33 -9.17 15.41
C VAL A 394 13.16 -8.81 16.88
N ARG A 395 12.24 -9.48 17.59
CA ARG A 395 12.07 -9.31 19.02
C ARG A 395 13.41 -9.48 19.75
N ASN A 396 14.08 -10.60 19.55
CA ASN A 396 15.37 -10.91 20.22
C ASN A 396 16.50 -9.92 19.85
N TYR A 397 16.37 -9.21 18.74
CA TYR A 397 17.32 -8.17 18.35
C TYR A 397 17.07 -6.84 19.06
N LEU A 398 15.80 -6.50 19.31
CA LEU A 398 15.40 -5.22 19.92
C LEU A 398 15.44 -5.23 21.45
N TYR A 399 15.34 -6.43 22.08
CA TYR A 399 15.45 -6.65 23.52
C TYR A 399 16.83 -7.19 23.88
#